data_001fbffa7ce8c9718dd1e4f038c428b2
#
_entry.id   001fbffa7ce8c9718dd1e4f038c428b2
#
_cell.length_a   1.000
_cell.length_b   1.000
_cell.length_c   1.000
_cell.angle_alpha   90.00
_cell.angle_beta   90.00
_cell.angle_gamma   90.00
#
_symmetry.space_group_name_H-M   'P 1'
#
loop_
_entity.id
_entity.type
_entity.pdbx_description
1 polymer ?
#
loop_
_entity_poly.entity_id
_entity_poly.type
_entity_poly.pdbx_seq_one_letter_code
_entity_poly.pdbx_strand_id
1 'polypeptide(L)'
;MSSASLSVMILLMLIGGSPGSTAGGMKTTTLAVLLANAAATFRQRDSAQLFGRRVDCGAVKTAATILTMYLALFFGGGVFISVYEDLPLSSCLYEAASAVGTVGLTLGITPQLHIPSQMVLIALMYLGRVGGLTLIYAAVSSKKTGSAKLPQESITIG
;
A
#
# COMPACT_ATOMS: atom_id res chain seq x y z
N MET A 1 0.56 16.37 19.21
CA MET A 1 1.56 15.34 18.87
C MET A 1 2.74 16.00 18.18
N SER A 2 3.97 15.49 18.37
CA SER A 2 5.11 16.02 17.62
C SER A 2 5.05 15.53 16.16
N SER A 3 5.62 16.28 15.21
CA SER A 3 5.65 15.89 13.79
C SER A 3 6.35 14.54 13.57
N ALA A 4 7.36 14.23 14.40
CA ALA A 4 8.07 12.97 14.34
C ALA A 4 7.17 11.78 14.75
N SER A 5 6.42 11.91 15.86
CA SER A 5 5.52 10.84 16.30
C SER A 5 4.40 10.59 15.29
N LEU A 6 3.89 11.65 14.65
CA LEU A 6 2.86 11.55 13.62
C LEU A 6 3.38 10.77 12.40
N SER A 7 4.59 11.06 11.93
CA SER A 7 5.21 10.35 10.80
C SER A 7 5.44 8.86 11.11
N VAL A 8 5.92 8.55 12.31
CA VAL A 8 6.11 7.15 12.73
C VAL A 8 4.78 6.40 12.79
N MET A 9 3.72 7.04 13.32
CA MET A 9 2.40 6.42 13.37
C MET A 9 1.83 6.16 11.96
N ILE A 10 1.97 7.11 11.03
CA ILE A 10 1.55 6.91 9.62
C ILE A 10 2.24 5.68 9.03
N LEU A 11 3.56 5.54 9.21
CA LEU A 11 4.30 4.39 8.71
C LEU A 11 3.80 3.08 9.32
N LEU A 12 3.56 3.05 10.64
CA LEU A 12 3.05 1.87 11.33
C LEU A 12 1.63 1.50 10.90
N MET A 13 0.77 2.48 10.61
CA MET A 13 -0.59 2.26 10.12
C MET A 13 -0.62 1.64 8.71
N LEU A 14 0.32 2.02 7.84
CA LEU A 14 0.43 1.45 6.50
C LEU A 14 0.90 0.00 6.52
N ILE A 15 1.68 -0.38 7.54
CA ILE A 15 2.11 -1.77 7.76
C ILE A 15 1.00 -2.48 8.53
N GLY A 16 0.15 -3.17 7.83
CA GLY A 16 -0.96 -3.94 8.42
C GLY A 16 -0.52 -5.20 9.18
N GLY A 17 -1.49 -6.03 9.54
CA GLY A 17 -1.24 -7.24 10.30
C GLY A 17 -0.58 -8.38 9.52
N SER A 18 -0.34 -9.49 10.22
CA SER A 18 0.18 -10.74 9.65
C SER A 18 -0.83 -11.38 8.68
N PRO A 19 -0.38 -12.28 7.79
CA PRO A 19 -1.29 -13.07 6.95
C PRO A 19 -2.29 -13.85 7.80
N GLY A 20 -3.56 -13.84 7.41
CA GLY A 20 -4.66 -14.42 8.18
C GLY A 20 -5.25 -13.50 9.26
N SER A 21 -4.63 -12.36 9.56
CA SER A 21 -5.21 -11.32 10.43
C SER A 21 -6.38 -10.63 9.73
N THR A 22 -7.37 -10.20 10.52
CA THR A 22 -8.49 -9.36 10.06
C THR A 22 -8.09 -7.90 9.82
N ALA A 23 -6.87 -7.49 10.15
CA ALA A 23 -6.36 -6.14 9.89
C ALA A 23 -6.30 -5.86 8.38
N GLY A 24 -6.70 -4.66 7.98
CA GLY A 24 -6.52 -4.14 6.63
C GLY A 24 -5.07 -3.71 6.38
N GLY A 25 -4.87 -2.93 5.32
CA GLY A 25 -3.55 -2.44 4.96
C GLY A 25 -2.63 -3.49 4.33
N MET A 26 -1.40 -3.09 4.08
CA MET A 26 -0.37 -3.96 3.51
C MET A 26 0.11 -4.98 4.53
N LYS A 27 0.12 -6.27 4.18
CA LYS A 27 0.53 -7.34 5.10
C LYS A 27 2.03 -7.28 5.41
N THR A 28 2.40 -7.67 6.63
CA THR A 28 3.81 -7.73 7.07
C THR A 28 4.68 -8.62 6.17
N THR A 29 4.12 -9.70 5.62
CA THR A 29 4.83 -10.57 4.66
C THR A 29 5.14 -9.86 3.35
N THR A 30 4.29 -8.96 2.86
CA THR A 30 4.55 -8.15 1.67
C THR A 30 5.79 -7.28 1.88
N LEU A 31 5.87 -6.61 3.03
CA LEU A 31 7.04 -5.81 3.40
C LEU A 31 8.28 -6.68 3.56
N ALA A 32 8.18 -7.83 4.24
CA ALA A 32 9.30 -8.75 4.43
C ALA A 32 9.88 -9.27 3.11
N VAL A 33 9.02 -9.62 2.14
CA VAL A 33 9.44 -10.07 0.80
C VAL A 33 10.17 -8.94 0.06
N LEU A 34 9.67 -7.71 0.12
CA LEU A 34 10.30 -6.56 -0.54
C LEU A 34 11.65 -6.21 0.09
N LEU A 35 11.75 -6.22 1.42
CA LEU A 35 13.02 -5.98 2.12
C LEU A 35 14.04 -7.10 1.83
N ALA A 36 13.60 -8.35 1.80
CA ALA A 36 14.47 -9.47 1.44
C ALA A 36 14.97 -9.35 -0.01
N ASN A 37 14.11 -8.91 -0.94
CA ASN A 37 14.50 -8.66 -2.33
C ASN A 37 15.50 -7.50 -2.43
N ALA A 38 15.26 -6.40 -1.73
CA ALA A 38 16.19 -5.28 -1.68
C ALA A 38 17.55 -5.71 -1.11
N ALA A 39 17.56 -6.46 0.00
CA ALA A 39 18.79 -6.98 0.61
C ALA A 39 19.55 -7.96 -0.32
N ALA A 40 18.81 -8.79 -1.09
CA ALA A 40 19.42 -9.68 -2.08
C ALA A 40 20.09 -8.89 -3.21
N THR A 41 19.41 -7.85 -3.71
CA THR A 41 19.95 -6.95 -4.74
C THR A 41 21.23 -6.24 -4.26
N PHE A 42 21.21 -5.67 -3.03
CA PHE A 42 22.42 -5.05 -2.46
C PHE A 42 23.58 -6.04 -2.27
N ARG A 43 23.28 -7.32 -2.02
CA ARG A 43 24.29 -8.37 -1.88
C ARG A 43 24.63 -9.05 -3.21
N GLN A 44 24.16 -8.54 -4.34
CA GLN A 44 24.34 -9.09 -5.69
C GLN A 44 23.97 -10.59 -5.79
N ARG A 45 22.88 -10.99 -5.12
CA ARG A 45 22.34 -12.35 -5.17
C ARG A 45 21.24 -12.43 -6.20
N ASP A 46 21.19 -13.51 -6.97
CA ASP A 46 20.19 -13.72 -8.03
C ASP A 46 18.76 -13.90 -7.53
N SER A 47 18.54 -14.11 -6.25
CA SER A 47 17.20 -14.33 -5.69
C SER A 47 17.08 -13.90 -4.24
N ALA A 48 15.92 -13.35 -3.91
CA ALA A 48 15.53 -13.08 -2.53
C ALA A 48 15.46 -14.39 -1.73
N GLN A 49 16.00 -14.40 -0.53
CA GLN A 49 15.98 -15.54 0.38
C GLN A 49 15.39 -15.12 1.71
N LEU A 50 14.41 -15.90 2.19
CA LEU A 50 13.83 -15.77 3.51
C LEU A 50 13.91 -17.12 4.23
N PHE A 51 14.47 -17.13 5.45
CA PHE A 51 14.60 -18.33 6.28
C PHE A 51 15.26 -19.53 5.55
N GLY A 52 16.28 -19.28 4.71
CA GLY A 52 16.98 -20.32 3.96
C GLY A 52 16.21 -20.87 2.75
N ARG A 53 15.08 -20.26 2.37
CA ARG A 53 14.29 -20.62 1.17
C ARG A 53 14.31 -19.50 0.16
N ARG A 54 14.33 -19.84 -1.14
CA ARG A 54 14.22 -18.86 -2.23
C ARG A 54 12.77 -18.39 -2.35
N VAL A 55 12.61 -17.07 -2.48
CA VAL A 55 11.31 -16.46 -2.75
C VAL A 55 11.07 -16.44 -4.26
N ASP A 56 9.88 -16.87 -4.69
CA ASP A 56 9.50 -16.83 -6.09
C ASP A 56 9.44 -15.40 -6.64
N CYS A 57 9.94 -15.20 -7.88
CA CYS A 57 9.90 -13.91 -8.57
C CYS A 57 8.47 -13.38 -8.74
N GLY A 58 7.48 -14.27 -8.89
CA GLY A 58 6.07 -13.91 -8.94
C GLY A 58 5.59 -13.25 -7.65
N ALA A 59 6.01 -13.78 -6.50
CA ALA A 59 5.69 -13.20 -5.19
C ALA A 59 6.27 -11.81 -5.01
N VAL A 60 7.51 -11.56 -5.49
CA VAL A 60 8.14 -10.24 -5.44
C VAL A 60 7.40 -9.23 -6.30
N LYS A 61 7.01 -9.60 -7.53
CA LYS A 61 6.21 -8.74 -8.43
C LYS A 61 4.86 -8.40 -7.81
N THR A 62 4.18 -9.38 -7.26
CA THR A 62 2.89 -9.19 -6.59
C THR A 62 3.04 -8.27 -5.37
N ALA A 63 4.08 -8.47 -4.56
CA ALA A 63 4.36 -7.62 -3.40
C ALA A 63 4.64 -6.16 -3.81
N ALA A 64 5.41 -5.94 -4.88
CA ALA A 64 5.67 -4.61 -5.41
C ALA A 64 4.38 -3.93 -5.92
N THR A 65 3.53 -4.66 -6.65
CA THR A 65 2.24 -4.14 -7.13
C THR A 65 1.33 -3.74 -5.97
N ILE A 66 1.26 -4.56 -4.92
CA ILE A 66 0.48 -4.27 -3.71
C ILE A 66 1.00 -3.00 -3.04
N LEU A 67 2.31 -2.88 -2.83
CA LEU A 67 2.90 -1.67 -2.24
C LEU A 67 2.56 -0.42 -3.04
N THR A 68 2.77 -0.45 -4.38
CA THR A 68 2.48 0.68 -5.26
C THR A 68 1.01 1.09 -5.18
N MET A 69 0.09 0.12 -5.18
CA MET A 69 -1.34 0.38 -5.06
C MET A 69 -1.70 1.03 -3.71
N TYR A 70 -1.17 0.50 -2.60
CA TYR A 70 -1.43 1.10 -1.27
C TYR A 70 -0.85 2.52 -1.15
N LEU A 71 0.34 2.77 -1.69
CA LEU A 71 0.93 4.11 -1.71
C LEU A 71 0.11 5.06 -2.58
N ALA A 72 -0.38 4.62 -3.74
CA ALA A 72 -1.22 5.43 -4.61
C ALA A 72 -2.54 5.80 -3.92
N LEU A 73 -3.19 4.86 -3.23
CA LEU A 73 -4.41 5.12 -2.45
C LEU A 73 -4.14 6.07 -1.29
N PHE A 74 -3.07 5.87 -0.55
CA PHE A 74 -2.67 6.69 0.59
C PHE A 74 -2.38 8.13 0.18
N PHE A 75 -1.47 8.33 -0.78
CA PHE A 75 -1.12 9.67 -1.24
C PHE A 75 -2.27 10.32 -2.01
N GLY A 76 -2.93 9.58 -2.90
CA GLY A 76 -4.06 10.10 -3.67
C GLY A 76 -5.20 10.57 -2.79
N GLY A 77 -5.59 9.77 -1.81
CA GLY A 77 -6.63 10.14 -0.84
C GLY A 77 -6.22 11.31 0.05
N GLY A 78 -5.00 11.27 0.61
CA GLY A 78 -4.50 12.34 1.49
C GLY A 78 -4.36 13.69 0.78
N VAL A 79 -3.82 13.69 -0.44
CA VAL A 79 -3.69 14.91 -1.26
C VAL A 79 -5.07 15.44 -1.67
N PHE A 80 -5.98 14.57 -2.11
CA PHE A 80 -7.35 14.98 -2.45
C PHE A 80 -8.04 15.70 -1.29
N ILE A 81 -7.99 15.10 -0.09
CA ILE A 81 -8.62 15.69 1.10
C ILE A 81 -7.94 17.02 1.45
N SER A 82 -6.59 17.08 1.41
CA SER A 82 -5.85 18.31 1.72
C SER A 82 -6.20 19.47 0.79
N VAL A 83 -6.31 19.21 -0.52
CA VAL A 83 -6.67 20.23 -1.52
C VAL A 83 -8.13 20.66 -1.40
N TYR A 84 -9.03 19.72 -1.11
CA TYR A 84 -10.47 20.02 -1.06
C TYR A 84 -10.88 20.75 0.22
N GLU A 85 -10.24 20.40 1.36
CA GLU A 85 -10.58 20.94 2.69
C GLU A 85 -9.68 22.11 3.10
N ASP A 86 -8.63 22.43 2.32
CA ASP A 86 -7.60 23.42 2.68
C ASP A 86 -6.96 23.16 4.05
N LEU A 87 -6.75 21.87 4.38
CA LEU A 87 -6.18 21.42 5.63
C LEU A 87 -4.69 21.02 5.47
N PRO A 88 -3.91 21.03 6.57
CA PRO A 88 -2.52 20.59 6.54
C PRO A 88 -2.38 19.16 6.00
N LEU A 89 -1.53 18.96 5.00
CA LEU A 89 -1.32 17.67 4.34
C LEU A 89 -0.99 16.55 5.34
N SER A 90 -0.22 16.84 6.38
CA SER A 90 0.15 15.86 7.41
C SER A 90 -1.06 15.27 8.14
N SER A 91 -2.07 16.10 8.43
CA SER A 91 -3.30 15.65 9.08
C SER A 91 -4.16 14.82 8.13
N CYS A 92 -4.26 15.23 6.87
CA CYS A 92 -5.01 14.51 5.84
C CYS A 92 -4.36 13.15 5.50
N LEU A 93 -3.03 13.10 5.44
CA LEU A 93 -2.29 11.84 5.29
C LEU A 93 -2.49 10.91 6.49
N TYR A 94 -2.58 11.43 7.70
CA TYR A 94 -2.86 10.60 8.87
C TYR A 94 -4.23 9.93 8.77
N GLU A 95 -5.29 10.68 8.40
CA GLU A 95 -6.63 10.12 8.19
C GLU A 95 -6.65 9.11 7.03
N ALA A 96 -5.96 9.42 5.92
CA ALA A 96 -5.86 8.51 4.80
C ALA A 96 -5.13 7.21 5.17
N ALA A 97 -4.03 7.27 5.94
CA ALA A 97 -3.31 6.10 6.44
C ALA A 97 -4.19 5.26 7.36
N SER A 98 -4.92 5.91 8.28
CA SER A 98 -5.86 5.24 9.18
C SER A 98 -6.99 4.56 8.43
N ALA A 99 -7.52 5.19 7.38
CA ALA A 99 -8.56 4.65 6.53
C ALA A 99 -8.07 3.43 5.72
N VAL A 100 -6.96 3.57 4.99
CA VAL A 100 -6.38 2.49 4.17
C VAL A 100 -5.89 1.32 5.05
N GLY A 101 -5.28 1.63 6.19
CA GLY A 101 -4.86 0.62 7.18
C GLY A 101 -6.00 -0.01 7.95
N THR A 102 -7.23 0.52 7.86
CA THR A 102 -8.41 0.14 8.66
C THR A 102 -8.14 0.17 10.17
N VAL A 103 -7.38 1.17 10.62
CA VAL A 103 -6.92 1.32 12.01
C VAL A 103 -7.98 1.98 12.89
N GLY A 104 -8.65 3.01 12.36
CA GLY A 104 -9.72 3.71 13.07
C GLY A 104 -9.23 4.83 14.00
N LEU A 105 -7.98 5.26 13.88
CA LEU A 105 -7.44 6.41 14.61
C LEU A 105 -7.69 7.71 13.83
N THR A 106 -7.99 8.78 14.53
CA THR A 106 -8.20 10.12 13.94
C THR A 106 -7.49 11.19 14.75
N LEU A 107 -7.11 12.27 14.09
CA LEU A 107 -6.64 13.50 14.73
C LEU A 107 -7.81 14.44 15.11
N GLY A 108 -9.06 13.99 14.90
CA GLY A 108 -10.26 14.75 15.22
C GLY A 108 -10.78 15.63 14.08
N ILE A 109 -10.19 15.55 12.89
CA ILE A 109 -10.64 16.32 11.72
C ILE A 109 -11.81 15.64 10.97
N THR A 110 -11.97 14.33 11.10
CA THR A 110 -12.99 13.54 10.38
C THR A 110 -14.42 14.09 10.48
N PRO A 111 -14.93 14.54 11.65
CA PRO A 111 -16.27 15.10 11.76
C PRO A 111 -16.46 16.46 11.07
N GLN A 112 -15.36 17.16 10.77
CA GLN A 112 -15.36 18.49 10.16
C GLN A 112 -15.25 18.44 8.65
N LEU A 113 -14.93 17.26 8.07
CA LEU A 113 -14.77 17.07 6.64
C LEU A 113 -16.11 17.18 5.91
N HIS A 114 -16.08 17.76 4.73
CA HIS A 114 -17.21 17.80 3.82
C HIS A 114 -17.53 16.41 3.24
N ILE A 115 -18.75 16.24 2.76
CA ILE A 115 -19.26 14.95 2.22
C ILE A 115 -18.29 14.30 1.18
N PRO A 116 -17.72 15.02 0.19
CA PRO A 116 -16.81 14.40 -0.77
C PRO A 116 -15.56 13.77 -0.12
N SER A 117 -14.97 14.45 0.86
CA SER A 117 -13.80 13.95 1.60
C SER A 117 -14.15 12.74 2.46
N GLN A 118 -15.32 12.73 3.09
CA GLN A 118 -15.84 11.56 3.81
C GLN A 118 -16.06 10.37 2.88
N MET A 119 -16.61 10.57 1.69
CA MET A 119 -16.80 9.53 0.68
C MET A 119 -15.47 8.92 0.22
N VAL A 120 -14.42 9.75 0.06
CA VAL A 120 -13.06 9.26 -0.23
C VAL A 120 -12.54 8.39 0.92
N LEU A 121 -12.70 8.81 2.17
CA LEU A 121 -12.29 7.99 3.32
C LEU A 121 -13.04 6.65 3.37
N ILE A 122 -14.35 6.64 3.11
CA ILE A 122 -15.15 5.40 3.03
C ILE A 122 -14.60 4.48 1.93
N ALA A 123 -14.30 5.02 0.75
CA ALA A 123 -13.72 4.26 -0.35
C ALA A 123 -12.35 3.68 0.05
N LEU A 124 -11.49 4.46 0.70
CA LEU A 124 -10.18 4.02 1.19
C LEU A 124 -10.33 2.90 2.24
N MET A 125 -11.27 3.02 3.17
CA MET A 125 -11.56 1.97 4.16
C MET A 125 -11.99 0.67 3.49
N TYR A 126 -12.87 0.76 2.49
CA TYR A 126 -13.35 -0.40 1.74
C TYR A 126 -12.21 -1.06 0.96
N LEU A 127 -11.42 -0.29 0.20
CA LEU A 127 -10.31 -0.78 -0.59
C LEU A 127 -9.19 -1.37 0.29
N GLY A 128 -8.90 -0.74 1.42
CA GLY A 128 -7.95 -1.23 2.42
C GLY A 128 -8.37 -2.57 3.05
N ARG A 129 -9.68 -2.76 3.22
CA ARG A 129 -10.25 -3.98 3.82
C ARG A 129 -10.33 -5.15 2.86
N VAL A 130 -10.69 -4.92 1.61
CA VAL A 130 -10.83 -5.97 0.57
C VAL A 130 -9.50 -6.70 0.34
N GLY A 131 -8.39 -6.03 0.59
CA GLY A 131 -7.04 -6.57 0.44
C GLY A 131 -6.50 -6.45 -0.99
N GLY A 132 -5.21 -6.15 -1.09
CA GLY A 132 -4.55 -5.84 -2.36
C GLY A 132 -4.64 -6.95 -3.40
N LEU A 133 -4.55 -8.22 -3.00
CA LEU A 133 -4.65 -9.35 -3.93
C LEU A 133 -6.04 -9.45 -4.58
N THR A 134 -7.09 -9.27 -3.81
CA THR A 134 -8.47 -9.34 -4.32
C THR A 134 -8.73 -8.21 -5.31
N LEU A 135 -8.25 -7.00 -5.04
CA LEU A 135 -8.35 -5.87 -5.96
C LEU A 135 -7.59 -6.12 -7.26
N ILE A 136 -6.36 -6.68 -7.17
CA ILE A 136 -5.57 -7.03 -8.35
C ILE A 136 -6.30 -8.09 -9.18
N TYR A 137 -6.83 -9.14 -8.54
CA TYR A 137 -7.59 -10.18 -9.25
C TYR A 137 -8.88 -9.64 -9.87
N ALA A 138 -9.61 -8.77 -9.18
CA ALA A 138 -10.80 -8.14 -9.73
C ALA A 138 -10.49 -7.27 -10.95
N ALA A 139 -9.39 -6.50 -10.91
CA ALA A 139 -8.97 -5.66 -12.02
C ALA A 139 -8.43 -6.47 -13.23
N VAL A 140 -7.72 -7.59 -12.97
CA VAL A 140 -7.07 -8.40 -14.00
C VAL A 140 -8.02 -9.48 -14.57
N SER A 141 -8.99 -9.95 -13.80
CA SER A 141 -9.95 -11.00 -14.21
C SER A 141 -10.78 -10.62 -15.43
N SER A 142 -10.85 -9.34 -15.78
CA SER A 142 -11.58 -8.85 -16.96
C SER A 142 -10.88 -9.10 -18.30
N LYS A 143 -9.61 -9.56 -18.35
CA LYS A 143 -8.87 -9.80 -19.60
C LYS A 143 -7.98 -11.04 -19.54
N LYS A 144 -8.57 -12.22 -19.60
CA LYS A 144 -7.89 -13.39 -20.19
C LYS A 144 -8.01 -13.34 -21.72
N THR A 145 -7.36 -12.40 -22.33
CA THR A 145 -6.96 -12.52 -23.73
C THR A 145 -5.57 -13.15 -23.74
N GLY A 146 -5.43 -14.30 -24.41
CA GLY A 146 -4.14 -14.95 -24.64
C GLY A 146 -3.21 -13.97 -25.36
N SER A 147 -2.43 -13.23 -24.58
CA SER A 147 -1.48 -12.26 -25.10
C SER A 147 -0.22 -13.01 -25.49
N ALA A 148 0.14 -12.97 -26.77
CA ALA A 148 1.45 -13.38 -27.23
C ALA A 148 2.50 -12.62 -26.39
N LYS A 149 3.53 -13.32 -25.91
CA LYS A 149 4.62 -12.69 -25.15
C LYS A 149 5.33 -11.70 -26.07
N LEU A 150 5.32 -10.41 -25.70
CA LEU A 150 6.09 -9.39 -26.37
C LEU A 150 7.61 -9.67 -26.18
N PRO A 151 8.46 -9.27 -27.14
CA PRO A 151 9.91 -9.37 -27.00
C PRO A 151 10.37 -8.69 -25.71
N GLN A 152 11.34 -9.31 -25.02
CA GLN A 152 11.94 -8.74 -23.82
C GLN A 152 13.07 -7.79 -24.22
N GLU A 153 12.99 -6.55 -23.81
CA GLU A 153 14.10 -5.60 -23.84
C GLU A 153 14.66 -5.38 -22.45
N SER A 154 15.98 -5.29 -22.33
CA SER A 154 16.65 -4.95 -21.08
C SER A 154 16.65 -3.43 -20.91
N ILE A 155 15.89 -2.93 -19.94
CA ILE A 155 15.89 -1.52 -19.56
C ILE A 155 16.91 -1.33 -18.45
N THR A 156 17.88 -0.45 -18.64
CA THR A 156 18.85 -0.07 -17.62
C THR A 156 18.12 0.80 -16.57
N ILE A 157 18.07 0.31 -15.34
CA ILE A 157 17.51 1.04 -14.21
C ILE A 157 18.70 1.61 -13.45
N GLY A 158 18.88 2.93 -13.53
CA GLY A 158 19.89 3.83 -13.01
C GLY A 158 20.92 3.37 -12.01
#